data_2e5ee8cddfb41e0665aa7f9cec7427d0
#
_entry.id   2e5ee8cddfb41e0665aa7f9cec7427d0
#
_cell.length_a   1.000
_cell.length_b   1.000
_cell.length_c   1.000
_cell.angle_alpha   90.00
_cell.angle_beta   90.00
_cell.angle_gamma   90.00
#
_symmetry.space_group_name_H-M   'P 1'
#
loop_
_entity.id
_entity.type
_entity.pdbx_description
1 polymer ?
#
loop_
_entity_poly.entity_id
_entity_poly.type
_entity_poly.pdbx_seq_one_letter_code
_entity_poly.pdbx_strand_id
1 'polypeptide(L)'
;MTMPDLHPLNASLIPLLGTWVGPGEGAYPTIASFSYEETLVFSHVGKPFLALQQRTVERVSGAPLHAESGYLRPQGDDTVEVVLSQPSGVAEIHVGRVDETEAGVEIDVSSVGVHTAPSAKLVRETRRRYVVEGDTLTCDFWMAAMGEPLTHHLTSVLTRRT
;
A
#
# COMPACT_ATOMS: atom_id res chain seq x y z
N MET A 1 13.88 -24.59 6.63
CA MET A 1 13.58 -23.58 7.66
C MET A 1 12.06 -23.42 7.71
N THR A 2 11.43 -23.69 8.82
CA THR A 2 9.99 -23.52 9.00
C THR A 2 9.66 -22.03 9.13
N MET A 3 8.55 -21.57 8.53
CA MET A 3 8.05 -20.24 8.79
C MET A 3 7.73 -20.07 10.28
N PRO A 4 8.08 -18.95 10.90
CA PRO A 4 7.72 -18.68 12.29
C PRO A 4 6.19 -18.57 12.45
N ASP A 5 5.69 -18.84 13.66
CA ASP A 5 4.29 -18.60 13.98
C ASP A 5 3.92 -17.12 13.82
N LEU A 6 2.70 -16.87 13.41
CA LEU A 6 2.20 -15.50 13.26
C LEU A 6 2.10 -14.84 14.65
N HIS A 7 2.59 -13.60 14.76
CA HIS A 7 2.41 -12.83 15.99
C HIS A 7 0.93 -12.50 16.22
N PRO A 8 0.37 -12.65 17.44
CA PRO A 8 -1.06 -12.44 17.72
C PRO A 8 -1.60 -11.06 17.28
N LEU A 9 -0.83 -10.00 17.40
CA LEU A 9 -1.23 -8.66 16.94
C LEU A 9 -1.48 -8.57 15.43
N ASN A 10 -0.93 -9.50 14.63
CA ASN A 10 -1.15 -9.52 13.19
C ASN A 10 -2.43 -10.28 12.79
N ALA A 11 -3.21 -10.79 13.73
CA ALA A 11 -4.37 -11.66 13.44
C ALA A 11 -5.38 -11.00 12.50
N SER A 12 -5.72 -9.73 12.71
CA SER A 12 -6.63 -8.98 11.85
C SER A 12 -6.10 -8.74 10.43
N LEU A 13 -4.79 -8.86 10.22
CA LEU A 13 -4.13 -8.64 8.94
C LEU A 13 -3.89 -9.93 8.14
N ILE A 14 -4.28 -11.10 8.68
CA ILE A 14 -4.13 -12.40 7.98
C ILE A 14 -4.67 -12.35 6.54
N PRO A 15 -5.84 -11.74 6.26
CA PRO A 15 -6.36 -11.69 4.89
C PRO A 15 -5.45 -11.00 3.88
N LEU A 16 -4.53 -10.13 4.31
CA LEU A 16 -3.56 -9.48 3.42
C LEU A 16 -2.41 -10.40 2.99
N LEU A 17 -2.02 -11.37 3.81
CA LEU A 17 -0.82 -12.19 3.59
C LEU A 17 -0.79 -12.84 2.21
N GLY A 18 0.36 -12.81 1.57
CA GLY A 18 0.61 -13.44 0.29
C GLY A 18 1.02 -12.46 -0.80
N THR A 19 0.96 -12.94 -2.03
CA THR A 19 1.30 -12.18 -3.24
C THR A 19 0.03 -11.86 -4.03
N TRP A 20 -0.10 -10.60 -4.39
CA TRP A 20 -1.23 -10.05 -5.12
C TRP A 20 -0.77 -9.43 -6.42
N VAL A 21 -1.45 -9.71 -7.53
CA VAL A 21 -1.08 -9.20 -8.86
C VAL A 21 -2.33 -8.77 -9.61
N GLY A 22 -2.26 -7.65 -10.29
CA GLY A 22 -3.35 -7.22 -11.16
C GLY A 22 -3.17 -5.83 -11.75
N PRO A 23 -4.13 -5.42 -12.59
CA PRO A 23 -4.11 -4.14 -13.28
C PRO A 23 -4.45 -2.97 -12.36
N GLY A 24 -3.88 -1.82 -12.69
CA GLY A 24 -4.21 -0.55 -12.08
C GLY A 24 -4.25 0.60 -13.09
N GLU A 25 -4.88 1.67 -12.67
CA GLU A 25 -5.03 2.91 -13.42
C GLU A 25 -4.56 4.08 -12.57
N GLY A 26 -3.83 5.00 -13.19
CA GLY A 26 -3.36 6.23 -12.57
C GLY A 26 -3.85 7.46 -13.32
N ALA A 27 -4.22 8.49 -12.57
CA ALA A 27 -4.55 9.81 -13.06
C ALA A 27 -4.16 10.87 -12.04
N TYR A 28 -3.72 12.03 -12.51
CA TYR A 28 -3.43 13.17 -11.66
C TYR A 28 -3.51 14.44 -12.48
N PRO A 29 -3.91 15.60 -11.90
CA PRO A 29 -4.10 16.83 -12.68
C PRO A 29 -2.87 17.29 -13.48
N THR A 30 -1.68 16.95 -13.03
CA THR A 30 -0.40 17.38 -13.62
C THR A 30 0.21 16.40 -14.63
N ILE A 31 -0.39 15.22 -14.83
CA ILE A 31 0.10 14.18 -15.73
C ILE A 31 -1.02 13.55 -16.57
N ALA A 32 -0.67 12.91 -17.68
CA ALA A 32 -1.60 12.11 -18.45
C ALA A 32 -1.96 10.82 -17.70
N SER A 33 -3.18 10.31 -17.87
CA SER A 33 -3.61 9.01 -17.34
C SER A 33 -2.77 7.88 -17.90
N PHE A 34 -2.55 6.85 -17.09
CA PHE A 34 -1.73 5.69 -17.46
C PHE A 34 -2.28 4.40 -16.83
N SER A 35 -1.92 3.27 -17.42
CA SER A 35 -2.25 1.93 -16.94
C SER A 35 -0.99 1.20 -16.51
N TYR A 36 -1.09 0.41 -15.44
CA TYR A 36 0.03 -0.36 -14.92
C TYR A 36 -0.40 -1.76 -14.48
N GLU A 37 0.57 -2.64 -14.31
CA GLU A 37 0.44 -3.91 -13.62
C GLU A 37 1.13 -3.80 -12.27
N GLU A 38 0.44 -4.17 -11.21
CA GLU A 38 0.96 -4.10 -9.84
C GLU A 38 1.22 -5.48 -9.28
N THR A 39 2.34 -5.63 -8.58
CA THR A 39 2.61 -6.75 -7.70
C THR A 39 2.80 -6.22 -6.29
N LEU A 40 2.02 -6.75 -5.36
CA LEU A 40 2.05 -6.36 -3.95
C LEU A 40 2.23 -7.62 -3.09
N VAL A 41 3.20 -7.61 -2.19
CA VAL A 41 3.52 -8.75 -1.32
C VAL A 41 3.44 -8.33 0.14
N PHE A 42 2.66 -9.07 0.91
CA PHE A 42 2.63 -8.97 2.37
C PHE A 42 3.19 -10.25 2.99
N SER A 43 4.14 -10.11 3.90
CA SER A 43 4.78 -11.23 4.58
C SER A 43 5.01 -10.94 6.06
N HIS A 44 5.29 -11.97 6.87
CA HIS A 44 5.62 -11.83 8.28
C HIS A 44 6.86 -12.64 8.65
N VAL A 45 7.44 -12.31 9.79
CA VAL A 45 8.61 -12.99 10.39
C VAL A 45 8.34 -13.37 11.85
N GLY A 46 7.08 -13.50 12.26
CA GLY A 46 6.68 -13.81 13.64
C GLY A 46 6.80 -12.63 14.61
N LYS A 47 6.92 -11.42 14.10
CA LYS A 47 6.98 -10.16 14.87
C LYS A 47 5.72 -9.34 14.67
N PRO A 48 5.41 -8.33 15.52
CA PRO A 48 4.16 -7.56 15.47
C PRO A 48 4.12 -6.56 14.30
N PHE A 49 4.38 -7.02 13.10
CA PHE A 49 4.25 -6.26 11.86
C PHE A 49 4.12 -7.19 10.65
N LEU A 50 3.55 -6.68 9.57
CA LEU A 50 3.71 -7.27 8.24
C LEU A 50 4.69 -6.41 7.43
N ALA A 51 5.57 -7.06 6.68
CA ALA A 51 6.35 -6.41 5.66
C ALA A 51 5.50 -6.24 4.39
N LEU A 52 5.65 -5.09 3.74
CA LEU A 52 5.02 -4.74 2.46
C LEU A 52 6.09 -4.46 1.42
N GLN A 53 5.95 -5.07 0.25
CA GLN A 53 6.74 -4.76 -0.94
C GLN A 53 5.81 -4.60 -2.14
N GLN A 54 5.96 -3.51 -2.85
CA GLN A 54 5.15 -3.18 -4.01
C GLN A 54 6.05 -2.80 -5.18
N ARG A 55 5.65 -3.20 -6.37
CA ARG A 55 6.24 -2.74 -7.64
C ARG A 55 5.17 -2.61 -8.69
N THR A 56 5.35 -1.66 -9.60
CA THR A 56 4.51 -1.51 -10.77
C THR A 56 5.35 -1.45 -12.03
N VAL A 57 4.77 -1.94 -13.12
CA VAL A 57 5.33 -1.86 -14.46
C VAL A 57 4.31 -1.28 -15.41
N GLU A 58 4.76 -0.59 -16.45
CA GLU A 58 3.88 -0.12 -17.51
C GLU A 58 3.26 -1.34 -18.22
N ARG A 59 1.96 -1.30 -18.48
CA ARG A 59 1.17 -2.48 -18.82
C ARG A 59 1.51 -3.07 -20.19
N VAL A 60 1.87 -2.24 -21.14
CA VAL A 60 2.16 -2.68 -22.53
C VAL A 60 3.63 -3.06 -22.69
N SER A 61 4.54 -2.20 -22.25
CA SER A 61 5.98 -2.38 -22.44
C SER A 61 6.64 -3.23 -21.36
N GLY A 62 6.01 -3.35 -20.17
CA GLY A 62 6.63 -3.97 -18.99
C GLY A 62 7.74 -3.13 -18.35
N ALA A 63 7.92 -1.87 -18.76
CA ALA A 63 8.94 -0.99 -18.21
C ALA A 63 8.64 -0.69 -16.72
N PRO A 64 9.66 -0.72 -15.83
CA PRO A 64 9.47 -0.36 -14.43
C PRO A 64 8.94 1.06 -14.27
N LEU A 65 7.93 1.25 -13.39
CA LEU A 65 7.34 2.54 -13.08
C LEU A 65 7.65 2.99 -11.65
N HIS A 66 7.29 2.17 -10.66
CA HIS A 66 7.36 2.54 -9.26
C HIS A 66 7.63 1.34 -8.37
N ALA A 67 8.13 1.60 -7.17
CA ALA A 67 8.27 0.61 -6.11
C ALA A 67 8.06 1.26 -4.74
N GLU A 68 7.64 0.46 -3.77
CA GLU A 68 7.53 0.85 -2.37
C GLU A 68 7.95 -0.31 -1.47
N SER A 69 8.49 0.02 -0.31
CA SER A 69 8.80 -0.96 0.74
C SER A 69 8.47 -0.39 2.10
N GLY A 70 7.95 -1.23 2.98
CA GLY A 70 7.65 -0.79 4.33
C GLY A 70 6.96 -1.83 5.18
N TYR A 71 6.24 -1.35 6.19
CA TYR A 71 5.66 -2.19 7.23
C TYR A 71 4.28 -1.70 7.65
N LEU A 72 3.38 -2.65 7.91
CA LEU A 72 2.13 -2.44 8.62
C LEU A 72 2.32 -2.92 10.05
N ARG A 73 2.05 -2.04 11.03
CA ARG A 73 2.28 -2.24 12.46
C ARG A 73 0.96 -2.13 13.23
N PRO A 74 0.19 -3.25 13.38
CA PRO A 74 -1.06 -3.23 14.14
C PRO A 74 -0.77 -2.95 15.62
N GLN A 75 -1.63 -2.16 16.26
CA GLN A 75 -1.45 -1.72 17.66
C GLN A 75 -2.36 -2.46 18.64
N GLY A 76 -3.26 -3.32 18.16
CA GLY A 76 -4.12 -4.17 19.00
C GLY A 76 -5.45 -3.54 19.42
N ASP A 77 -5.78 -2.35 18.93
CA ASP A 77 -7.00 -1.59 19.22
C ASP A 77 -7.72 -1.14 17.93
N ASP A 78 -7.67 -1.96 16.89
CA ASP A 78 -8.11 -1.65 15.52
C ASP A 78 -7.35 -0.47 14.88
N THR A 79 -6.25 -0.05 15.49
CA THR A 79 -5.35 0.97 14.94
C THR A 79 -4.16 0.31 14.27
N VAL A 80 -3.74 0.87 13.15
CA VAL A 80 -2.52 0.47 12.42
C VAL A 80 -1.68 1.69 12.07
N GLU A 81 -0.39 1.55 12.25
CA GLU A 81 0.62 2.47 11.73
C GLU A 81 1.26 1.85 10.48
N VAL A 82 1.55 2.67 9.48
CA VAL A 82 2.24 2.24 8.26
C VAL A 82 3.46 3.10 8.04
N VAL A 83 4.59 2.45 7.77
CA VAL A 83 5.87 3.11 7.46
C VAL A 83 6.29 2.67 6.08
N LEU A 84 6.43 3.61 5.15
CA LEU A 84 6.75 3.34 3.75
C LEU A 84 7.91 4.21 3.26
N SER A 85 8.69 3.64 2.36
CA SER A 85 9.72 4.35 1.60
C SER A 85 9.58 4.07 0.10
N GLN A 86 9.91 5.08 -0.69
CA GLN A 86 9.80 5.06 -2.15
C GLN A 86 11.16 5.44 -2.80
N PRO A 87 11.57 4.77 -3.90
CA PRO A 87 12.81 5.12 -4.61
C PRO A 87 12.79 6.53 -5.19
N SER A 88 11.61 7.13 -5.35
CA SER A 88 11.44 8.55 -5.74
C SER A 88 11.92 9.56 -4.71
N GLY A 89 12.36 9.09 -3.53
CA GLY A 89 12.85 9.93 -2.44
C GLY A 89 11.76 10.40 -1.48
N VAL A 90 10.64 9.68 -1.39
CA VAL A 90 9.53 9.98 -0.46
C VAL A 90 9.50 8.92 0.64
N ALA A 91 9.37 9.35 1.89
CA ALA A 91 9.11 8.51 3.05
C ALA A 91 7.83 8.95 3.75
N GLU A 92 6.98 7.99 4.11
CA GLU A 92 5.65 8.27 4.65
C GLU A 92 5.42 7.50 5.95
N ILE A 93 4.78 8.16 6.91
CA ILE A 93 4.22 7.52 8.11
C ILE A 93 2.73 7.80 8.12
N HIS A 94 1.95 6.74 8.24
CA HIS A 94 0.49 6.79 8.30
C HIS A 94 -0.03 6.23 9.60
N VAL A 95 -1.21 6.69 10.00
CA VAL A 95 -2.01 6.10 11.07
C VAL A 95 -3.44 5.96 10.56
N GLY A 96 -4.12 4.90 10.96
CA GLY A 96 -5.50 4.68 10.61
C GLY A 96 -6.08 3.44 11.25
N ARG A 97 -7.08 2.85 10.61
CA ARG A 97 -7.89 1.78 11.17
C ARG A 97 -7.79 0.50 10.35
N VAL A 98 -8.01 -0.59 11.08
CA VAL A 98 -8.22 -1.93 10.54
C VAL A 98 -9.64 -2.34 10.92
N ASP A 99 -10.48 -2.59 9.93
CA ASP A 99 -11.85 -3.07 10.13
C ASP A 99 -11.97 -4.47 9.54
N GLU A 100 -12.19 -5.48 10.40
CA GLU A 100 -12.47 -6.85 9.96
C GLU A 100 -13.89 -6.93 9.38
N THR A 101 -14.05 -7.60 8.25
CA THR A 101 -15.33 -7.80 7.56
C THR A 101 -15.60 -9.28 7.37
N GLU A 102 -16.84 -9.67 7.00
CA GLU A 102 -17.16 -11.06 6.67
C GLU A 102 -16.31 -11.60 5.50
N ALA A 103 -15.95 -10.74 4.55
CA ALA A 103 -15.20 -11.12 3.35
C ALA A 103 -13.68 -10.99 3.50
N GLY A 104 -13.18 -10.30 4.56
CA GLY A 104 -11.76 -10.10 4.76
C GLY A 104 -11.44 -8.94 5.69
N VAL A 105 -10.77 -7.91 5.18
CA VAL A 105 -10.30 -6.77 5.97
C VAL A 105 -10.27 -5.49 5.15
N GLU A 106 -10.59 -4.38 5.77
CA GLU A 106 -10.38 -3.04 5.24
C GLU A 106 -9.38 -2.28 6.09
N ILE A 107 -8.42 -1.61 5.43
CA ILE A 107 -7.43 -0.73 6.06
C ILE A 107 -7.54 0.64 5.40
N ASP A 108 -7.73 1.68 6.21
CA ASP A 108 -7.78 3.06 5.75
C ASP A 108 -6.83 3.90 6.62
N VAL A 109 -5.79 4.45 6.00
CA VAL A 109 -4.72 5.17 6.68
C VAL A 109 -4.42 6.49 5.99
N SER A 110 -4.17 7.53 6.79
CA SER A 110 -3.77 8.85 6.34
C SER A 110 -2.39 9.21 6.88
N SER A 111 -1.62 9.96 6.12
CA SER A 111 -0.28 10.38 6.53
C SER A 111 -0.33 11.31 7.74
N VAL A 112 0.56 11.06 8.70
CA VAL A 112 0.87 11.96 9.80
C VAL A 112 2.24 12.62 9.60
N GLY A 113 3.00 12.15 8.64
CA GLY A 113 4.28 12.72 8.19
C GLY A 113 4.63 12.23 6.79
N VAL A 114 4.99 13.15 5.91
CA VAL A 114 5.57 12.88 4.60
C VAL A 114 6.87 13.66 4.50
N HIS A 115 7.96 12.96 4.25
CA HIS A 115 9.29 13.54 4.12
C HIS A 115 9.84 13.27 2.73
N THR A 116 10.42 14.29 2.12
CA THR A 116 10.95 14.21 0.76
C THR A 116 12.46 14.50 0.75
N ALA A 117 13.20 13.71 0.00
CA ALA A 117 14.59 14.00 -0.30
C ALA A 117 14.68 15.32 -1.11
N PRO A 118 15.82 16.04 -1.06
CA PRO A 118 15.97 17.33 -1.76
C PRO A 118 15.67 17.29 -3.27
N SER A 119 15.89 16.15 -3.92
CA SER A 119 15.64 15.96 -5.36
C SER A 119 14.24 15.42 -5.68
N ALA A 120 13.44 15.08 -4.65
CA ALA A 120 12.11 14.51 -4.85
C ALA A 120 11.09 15.60 -5.19
N LYS A 121 10.00 15.19 -5.87
CA LYS A 121 8.84 16.04 -6.02
C LYS A 121 8.17 16.27 -4.66
N LEU A 122 7.66 17.46 -4.43
CA LEU A 122 7.00 17.81 -3.17
C LEU A 122 5.66 17.07 -3.07
N VAL A 123 5.57 16.18 -2.11
CA VAL A 123 4.35 15.51 -1.67
C VAL A 123 4.10 15.92 -0.21
N ARG A 124 2.92 16.44 0.09
CA ARG A 124 2.60 16.98 1.43
C ARG A 124 1.72 16.06 2.24
N GLU A 125 0.83 15.33 1.60
CA GLU A 125 -0.17 14.49 2.25
C GLU A 125 -0.48 13.29 1.37
N THR A 126 -0.71 12.13 1.98
CA THR A 126 -1.13 10.91 1.30
C THR A 126 -2.19 10.18 2.13
N ARG A 127 -3.04 9.42 1.44
CA ARG A 127 -3.99 8.48 2.04
C ARG A 127 -3.96 7.19 1.24
N ARG A 128 -4.11 6.07 1.93
CA ARG A 128 -4.15 4.72 1.32
C ARG A 128 -5.30 3.93 1.88
N ARG A 129 -5.95 3.18 1.01
CA ARG A 129 -7.00 2.23 1.40
C ARG A 129 -6.73 0.89 0.74
N TYR A 130 -6.79 -0.17 1.54
CA TYR A 130 -6.67 -1.56 1.10
C TYR A 130 -7.91 -2.31 1.53
N VAL A 131 -8.59 -2.97 0.59
CA VAL A 131 -9.79 -3.75 0.86
C VAL A 131 -9.61 -5.16 0.33
N VAL A 132 -9.57 -6.14 1.23
CA VAL A 132 -9.53 -7.56 0.88
C VAL A 132 -10.93 -8.14 0.97
N GLU A 133 -11.39 -8.74 -0.11
CA GLU A 133 -12.63 -9.50 -0.20
C GLU A 133 -12.32 -10.84 -0.86
N GLY A 134 -12.16 -11.91 -0.05
CA GLY A 134 -11.72 -13.21 -0.54
C GLY A 134 -10.33 -13.15 -1.18
N ASP A 135 -10.24 -13.48 -2.45
CA ASP A 135 -9.00 -13.46 -3.23
C ASP A 135 -8.83 -12.19 -4.08
N THR A 136 -9.62 -11.15 -3.80
CA THR A 136 -9.51 -9.84 -4.44
C THR A 136 -9.02 -8.80 -3.44
N LEU A 137 -8.04 -8.00 -3.83
CA LEU A 137 -7.51 -6.85 -3.09
C LEU A 137 -7.66 -5.59 -3.94
N THR A 138 -8.46 -4.64 -3.46
CA THR A 138 -8.56 -3.30 -4.06
C THR A 138 -7.65 -2.35 -3.30
N CYS A 139 -6.81 -1.62 -4.04
CA CYS A 139 -5.92 -0.60 -3.50
C CYS A 139 -6.27 0.76 -4.09
N ASP A 140 -6.45 1.75 -3.22
CA ASP A 140 -6.63 3.15 -3.61
C ASP A 140 -5.58 4.03 -2.94
N PHE A 141 -5.12 5.03 -3.68
CA PHE A 141 -4.11 5.98 -3.22
C PHE A 141 -4.49 7.41 -3.61
N TRP A 142 -4.42 8.30 -2.63
CA TRP A 142 -4.60 9.74 -2.79
C TRP A 142 -3.32 10.47 -2.40
N MET A 143 -3.02 11.55 -3.07
CA MET A 143 -1.92 12.43 -2.68
C MET A 143 -2.25 13.92 -2.88
N ALA A 144 -1.63 14.75 -2.06
CA ALA A 144 -1.55 16.19 -2.24
C ALA A 144 -0.12 16.53 -2.65
N ALA A 145 0.10 16.77 -3.93
CA ALA A 145 1.42 16.99 -4.51
C ALA A 145 1.39 18.09 -5.58
N MET A 146 2.51 18.74 -5.81
CA MET A 146 2.68 19.74 -6.88
C MET A 146 1.65 20.88 -6.84
N GLY A 147 1.24 21.31 -5.65
CA GLY A 147 0.25 22.37 -5.46
C GLY A 147 -1.21 21.93 -5.52
N GLU A 148 -1.48 20.65 -5.82
CA GLU A 148 -2.83 20.09 -5.84
C GLU A 148 -3.31 19.71 -4.44
N PRO A 149 -4.62 19.80 -4.12
CA PRO A 149 -5.19 19.27 -2.90
C PRO A 149 -5.14 17.73 -2.89
N LEU A 150 -5.50 17.09 -1.76
CA LEU A 150 -5.59 15.64 -1.67
C LEU A 150 -6.54 15.10 -2.74
N THR A 151 -5.99 14.42 -3.73
CA THR A 151 -6.67 13.98 -4.95
C THR A 151 -6.42 12.49 -5.15
N HIS A 152 -7.45 11.74 -5.55
CA HIS A 152 -7.30 10.34 -5.91
C HIS A 152 -6.33 10.21 -7.10
N HIS A 153 -5.34 9.35 -6.95
CA HIS A 153 -4.24 9.20 -7.92
C HIS A 153 -4.20 7.82 -8.55
N LEU A 154 -4.27 6.78 -7.75
CA LEU A 154 -4.13 5.40 -8.21
C LEU A 154 -5.27 4.52 -7.69
N THR A 155 -5.71 3.59 -8.53
CA THR A 155 -6.56 2.47 -8.13
C THR A 155 -6.08 1.19 -8.81
N SER A 156 -6.09 0.09 -8.08
CA SER A 156 -5.79 -1.23 -8.64
C SER A 156 -6.71 -2.30 -8.05
N VAL A 157 -6.96 -3.32 -8.83
CA VAL A 157 -7.72 -4.52 -8.42
C VAL A 157 -6.84 -5.73 -8.66
N LEU A 158 -6.37 -6.32 -7.57
CA LEU A 158 -5.40 -7.39 -7.57
C LEU A 158 -6.06 -8.72 -7.19
N THR A 159 -5.51 -9.80 -7.71
CA THR A 159 -5.92 -11.18 -7.39
C THR A 159 -4.78 -11.88 -6.66
N ARG A 160 -5.13 -12.67 -5.63
CA ARG A 160 -4.15 -13.48 -4.91
C ARG A 160 -3.49 -14.49 -5.84
N ARG A 161 -2.19 -14.61 -5.76
CA ARG A 161 -1.42 -15.67 -6.41
C ARG A 161 -1.22 -16.83 -5.44
N THR A 162 -1.53 -18.01 -5.93
CA THR A 162 -1.26 -19.29 -5.25
C THR A 162 0.12 -19.84 -5.62
#